data_ca0e05db5e80d265da91f4814c15a108
#
_entry.id   ca0e05db5e80d265da91f4814c15a108
#
_cell.length_a   1.000
_cell.length_b   1.000
_cell.length_c   1.000
_cell.angle_alpha   90.00
_cell.angle_beta   90.00
_cell.angle_gamma   90.00
#
_symmetry.space_group_name_H-M   'P 1'
#
loop_
_entity.id
_entity.type
_entity.pdbx_description
1 polymer ?
#
loop_
_entity_poly.entity_id
_entity_poly.type
_entity_poly.pdbx_seq_one_letter_code
_entity_poly.pdbx_strand_id
1 'polypeptide(L)'
;MFPICSQDIFSLQLNNLRLTYLQQGDCRMKMNELGRSGIMISDLCLGTMTYGTQTDQADGFAQMDMAVDAGINIFDTAEMYPVNPITAETQGDSERMVGEWFQASGKRNQVVLATKHSGMGIKHIRDRAPITARSIPAAIDGSLKRLQTDVIDLYQFHWPNRGSYMFRQNWNYDPSKQNKAETIQHMHDCLGALQDEVSRGRIRAFGLSNESAWGTAQWLRASEEGHGPRVASIQNEYSLMCRMHDTDLAELSVNEDVGLLAFSPLATGFLTGKYAANAVPDGSRMSVSPELGGRNTARAHLAAAAYMEVAQKHGLDPVHMALAWCAGRPFMASVIFGATTAAQLAHIIAGKDIELSDQVLADLNKTHRAHPMPY
;
A
#
# COMPACT_ATOMS: atom_id res chain seq x y z
N MET A 1 35.38 9.19 -17.90
CA MET A 1 34.68 8.61 -19.07
C MET A 1 33.40 8.01 -18.50
N PHE A 2 32.33 8.78 -18.48
CA PHE A 2 31.04 8.40 -17.90
C PHE A 2 30.11 7.96 -19.04
N PRO A 3 29.29 6.92 -18.89
CA PRO A 3 28.39 6.52 -19.96
C PRO A 3 27.23 7.49 -20.07
N ILE A 4 27.02 7.94 -21.28
CA ILE A 4 25.92 8.77 -21.75
C ILE A 4 24.65 7.91 -21.70
N CYS A 5 23.66 8.33 -20.92
CA CYS A 5 22.32 7.78 -21.00
C CYS A 5 21.73 8.15 -22.36
N SER A 6 21.50 7.19 -23.21
CA SER A 6 20.98 7.38 -24.57
C SER A 6 19.55 7.92 -24.51
N GLN A 7 19.41 9.17 -24.90
CA GLN A 7 18.16 9.69 -25.45
C GLN A 7 18.04 9.10 -26.85
N ASP A 8 16.96 8.38 -27.05
CA ASP A 8 16.18 8.26 -28.30
C ASP A 8 15.36 7.01 -28.19
N ILE A 9 14.07 7.18 -28.10
CA ILE A 9 12.99 6.38 -28.67
C ILE A 9 11.67 6.87 -28.05
N PHE A 10 10.94 7.62 -28.80
CA PHE A 10 9.52 7.78 -28.98
C PHE A 10 9.16 9.23 -29.30
N SER A 11 9.33 9.58 -30.58
CA SER A 11 8.63 10.72 -31.17
C SER A 11 7.17 10.36 -31.38
N LEU A 12 6.31 10.78 -30.47
CA LEU A 12 4.88 10.97 -30.74
C LEU A 12 4.62 12.47 -30.69
N GLN A 13 4.32 13.03 -31.86
CA GLN A 13 3.87 14.40 -32.02
C GLN A 13 2.59 14.63 -31.23
N LEU A 14 2.69 15.34 -30.12
CA LEU A 14 1.57 16.04 -29.51
C LEU A 14 1.94 17.53 -29.45
N ASN A 15 1.08 18.33 -30.07
CA ASN A 15 1.23 19.75 -30.27
C ASN A 15 1.49 20.54 -28.99
N ASN A 16 2.56 21.37 -29.03
CA ASN A 16 2.77 22.62 -28.30
C ASN A 16 2.36 22.70 -26.82
N LEU A 17 3.15 22.06 -25.95
CA LEU A 17 3.40 22.55 -24.62
C LEU A 17 4.92 22.45 -24.36
N ARG A 18 5.61 23.62 -24.43
CA ARG A 18 7.00 23.73 -23.98
C ARG A 18 7.07 23.48 -22.49
N LEU A 19 7.39 22.24 -22.09
CA LEU A 19 7.91 21.95 -20.78
C LEU A 19 9.35 22.43 -20.72
N THR A 20 9.60 23.51 -20.01
CA THR A 20 10.94 23.92 -19.60
C THR A 20 11.46 22.89 -18.62
N TYR A 21 12.36 22.01 -19.06
CA TYR A 21 13.14 21.14 -18.20
C TYR A 21 14.04 21.97 -17.31
N LEU A 22 13.75 22.02 -16.03
CA LEU A 22 14.67 22.48 -15.00
C LEU A 22 15.59 21.32 -14.62
N GLN A 23 16.86 21.57 -14.74
CA GLN A 23 18.07 20.94 -14.19
C GLN A 23 17.99 19.47 -13.72
N GLN A 24 18.89 18.66 -14.24
CA GLN A 24 19.23 17.29 -13.86
C GLN A 24 19.45 17.18 -12.33
N GLY A 25 18.39 16.86 -11.59
CA GLY A 25 18.46 16.26 -10.28
C GLY A 25 18.71 14.74 -10.43
N ASP A 26 19.33 14.15 -9.44
CA ASP A 26 19.62 12.71 -9.37
C ASP A 26 18.30 11.92 -9.60
N CYS A 27 18.16 11.26 -10.75
CA CYS A 27 16.94 10.54 -11.19
C CYS A 27 16.59 9.31 -10.35
N ARG A 28 17.13 9.20 -9.14
CA ARG A 28 16.90 8.04 -8.26
C ARG A 28 15.60 8.19 -7.48
N MET A 29 14.89 7.06 -7.35
CA MET A 29 13.74 6.96 -6.46
C MET A 29 14.16 7.33 -5.03
N LYS A 30 13.36 8.13 -4.32
CA LYS A 30 13.61 8.43 -2.92
C LYS A 30 13.49 7.16 -2.08
N MET A 31 14.44 6.95 -1.18
CA MET A 31 14.50 5.77 -0.32
C MET A 31 14.26 6.13 1.13
N ASN A 32 13.46 5.34 1.82
CA ASN A 32 13.19 5.45 3.24
C ASN A 32 13.57 4.15 3.96
N GLU A 33 13.96 4.21 5.22
CA GLU A 33 14.15 3.01 6.01
C GLU A 33 12.79 2.46 6.48
N LEU A 34 12.63 1.15 6.44
CA LEU A 34 11.45 0.46 6.93
C LEU A 34 11.55 0.31 8.46
N GLY A 35 11.07 1.31 9.19
CA GLY A 35 11.19 1.37 10.65
C GLY A 35 12.66 1.35 11.09
N ARG A 36 12.99 0.47 12.04
CA ARG A 36 14.36 0.22 12.54
C ARG A 36 14.92 -1.11 12.02
N SER A 37 14.48 -1.55 10.84
CA SER A 37 14.85 -2.87 10.31
C SER A 37 16.15 -2.89 9.50
N GLY A 38 16.70 -1.73 9.13
CA GLY A 38 17.82 -1.61 8.19
C GLY A 38 17.45 -1.90 6.73
N ILE A 39 16.17 -2.15 6.43
CA ILE A 39 15.70 -2.41 5.07
C ILE A 39 15.33 -1.08 4.41
N MET A 40 15.99 -0.74 3.30
CA MET A 40 15.69 0.45 2.52
C MET A 40 14.62 0.17 1.47
N ILE A 41 13.57 0.97 1.45
CA ILE A 41 12.45 0.85 0.51
C ILE A 41 12.21 2.16 -0.23
N SER A 42 11.74 2.07 -1.47
CA SER A 42 11.33 3.24 -2.26
C SER A 42 10.07 3.89 -1.67
N ASP A 43 9.95 5.20 -1.82
CA ASP A 43 8.79 5.98 -1.38
C ASP A 43 7.49 5.67 -2.15
N LEU A 44 7.61 4.98 -3.30
CA LEU A 44 6.51 4.37 -4.03
C LEU A 44 6.62 2.84 -3.96
N CYS A 45 5.49 2.16 -3.79
CA CYS A 45 5.37 0.70 -3.67
C CYS A 45 4.39 0.16 -4.70
N LEU A 46 4.77 -0.89 -5.43
CA LEU A 46 3.89 -1.57 -6.37
C LEU A 46 2.95 -2.53 -5.62
N GLY A 47 1.65 -2.20 -5.59
CA GLY A 47 0.62 -3.07 -5.07
C GLY A 47 0.09 -4.04 -6.12
N THR A 48 0.02 -5.33 -5.81
CA THR A 48 -0.31 -6.40 -6.76
C THR A 48 -1.71 -6.99 -6.60
N MET A 49 -2.61 -6.32 -5.89
CA MET A 49 -3.91 -6.89 -5.51
C MET A 49 -4.87 -7.19 -6.69
N THR A 50 -4.55 -6.78 -7.90
CA THR A 50 -5.34 -7.04 -9.12
C THR A 50 -4.74 -8.13 -10.00
N TYR A 51 -3.53 -8.61 -9.68
CA TYR A 51 -2.78 -9.58 -10.48
C TYR A 51 -3.44 -10.96 -10.40
N GLY A 52 -3.73 -11.52 -11.57
CA GLY A 52 -4.47 -12.77 -11.70
C GLY A 52 -5.99 -12.59 -11.94
N THR A 53 -6.49 -11.34 -11.95
CA THR A 53 -7.90 -11.04 -12.32
C THR A 53 -7.97 -9.87 -13.28
N GLN A 54 -7.92 -8.61 -12.81
CA GLN A 54 -7.98 -7.40 -13.64
C GLN A 54 -6.67 -7.14 -14.41
N THR A 55 -5.55 -7.69 -13.93
CA THR A 55 -4.22 -7.59 -14.55
C THR A 55 -3.78 -9.00 -14.91
N ASP A 56 -3.63 -9.27 -16.20
CA ASP A 56 -3.11 -10.54 -16.69
C ASP A 56 -1.60 -10.69 -16.49
N GLN A 57 -1.07 -11.87 -16.80
CA GLN A 57 0.35 -12.17 -16.56
C GLN A 57 1.28 -11.30 -17.39
N ALA A 58 0.96 -11.05 -18.67
CA ALA A 58 1.83 -10.28 -19.55
C ALA A 58 1.94 -8.83 -19.08
N ASP A 59 0.81 -8.22 -18.72
CA ASP A 59 0.75 -6.85 -18.23
C ASP A 59 1.35 -6.75 -16.80
N GLY A 60 1.12 -7.76 -15.95
CA GLY A 60 1.72 -7.84 -14.61
C GLY A 60 3.25 -7.93 -14.66
N PHE A 61 3.80 -8.75 -15.56
CA PHE A 61 5.26 -8.86 -15.77
C PHE A 61 5.84 -7.55 -16.29
N ALA A 62 5.20 -6.93 -17.27
CA ALA A 62 5.62 -5.61 -17.78
C ALA A 62 5.58 -4.52 -16.70
N GLN A 63 4.58 -4.55 -15.82
CA GLN A 63 4.51 -3.62 -14.69
C GLN A 63 5.64 -3.85 -13.67
N MET A 64 5.95 -5.09 -13.32
CA MET A 64 7.04 -5.40 -12.38
C MET A 64 8.40 -5.02 -12.95
N ASP A 65 8.66 -5.28 -14.24
CA ASP A 65 9.89 -4.82 -14.91
C ASP A 65 9.99 -3.29 -14.92
N MET A 66 8.94 -2.59 -15.34
CA MET A 66 8.89 -1.14 -15.36
C MET A 66 9.09 -0.52 -13.97
N ALA A 67 8.52 -1.13 -12.92
CA ALA A 67 8.69 -0.67 -11.54
C ALA A 67 10.14 -0.75 -11.09
N VAL A 68 10.80 -1.89 -11.30
CA VAL A 68 12.22 -2.07 -10.95
C VAL A 68 13.11 -1.13 -11.76
N ASP A 69 12.88 -0.98 -13.06
CA ASP A 69 13.64 -0.10 -13.93
C ASP A 69 13.50 1.38 -13.52
N ALA A 70 12.35 1.76 -12.92
CA ALA A 70 12.12 3.09 -12.35
C ALA A 70 12.71 3.27 -10.93
N GLY A 71 13.27 2.23 -10.33
CA GLY A 71 13.84 2.24 -8.99
C GLY A 71 12.85 1.93 -7.87
N ILE A 72 11.63 1.50 -8.18
CA ILE A 72 10.67 0.99 -7.18
C ILE A 72 11.14 -0.40 -6.76
N ASN A 73 11.53 -0.53 -5.49
CA ASN A 73 12.10 -1.77 -4.98
C ASN A 73 11.20 -2.51 -3.99
N ILE A 74 10.01 -2.00 -3.65
CA ILE A 74 9.08 -2.71 -2.77
C ILE A 74 7.81 -3.12 -3.52
N PHE A 75 7.45 -4.42 -3.42
CA PHE A 75 6.23 -5.00 -3.96
C PHE A 75 5.36 -5.52 -2.82
N ASP A 76 4.08 -5.12 -2.81
CA ASP A 76 3.11 -5.52 -1.78
C ASP A 76 2.08 -6.48 -2.38
N THR A 77 2.00 -7.67 -1.80
CA THR A 77 1.00 -8.70 -2.11
C THR A 77 0.32 -9.22 -0.84
N ALA A 78 -0.48 -10.27 -0.91
CA ALA A 78 -1.09 -10.96 0.23
C ALA A 78 -1.56 -12.37 -0.15
N GLU A 79 -1.62 -13.30 0.83
CA GLU A 79 -2.09 -14.67 0.60
C GLU A 79 -3.52 -14.77 0.05
N MET A 80 -4.34 -13.72 0.32
CA MET A 80 -5.73 -13.69 -0.13
C MET A 80 -5.92 -13.05 -1.51
N TYR A 81 -4.89 -12.39 -2.06
CA TYR A 81 -5.03 -11.69 -3.33
C TYR A 81 -5.10 -12.63 -4.53
N PRO A 82 -5.82 -12.24 -5.59
CA PRO A 82 -6.43 -10.94 -5.86
C PRO A 82 -7.75 -10.69 -5.12
N VAL A 83 -8.18 -9.43 -5.16
CA VAL A 83 -9.48 -8.99 -4.62
C VAL A 83 -10.31 -8.34 -5.73
N ASN A 84 -11.65 -8.31 -5.53
CA ASN A 84 -12.64 -7.81 -6.47
C ASN A 84 -12.77 -8.68 -7.76
N PRO A 85 -13.31 -9.90 -7.60
CA PRO A 85 -13.82 -10.50 -6.36
C PRO A 85 -12.75 -11.22 -5.52
N ILE A 86 -13.08 -11.52 -4.25
CA ILE A 86 -12.33 -12.48 -3.43
C ILE A 86 -12.99 -13.84 -3.60
N THR A 87 -12.30 -14.79 -4.22
CA THR A 87 -12.82 -16.15 -4.47
C THR A 87 -11.83 -17.23 -4.05
N ALA A 88 -12.31 -18.45 -3.87
CA ALA A 88 -11.44 -19.58 -3.56
C ALA A 88 -10.58 -20.00 -4.75
N GLU A 89 -11.11 -19.82 -5.97
CA GLU A 89 -10.47 -20.22 -7.23
C GLU A 89 -9.21 -19.40 -7.52
N THR A 90 -9.25 -18.10 -7.22
CA THR A 90 -8.15 -17.16 -7.53
C THR A 90 -7.28 -16.84 -6.33
N GLN A 91 -7.60 -17.37 -5.14
CA GLN A 91 -6.83 -17.10 -3.93
C GLN A 91 -5.35 -17.45 -4.12
N GLY A 92 -4.49 -16.44 -3.88
CA GLY A 92 -3.03 -16.56 -3.98
C GLY A 92 -2.47 -16.40 -5.39
N ASP A 93 -3.30 -16.10 -6.40
CA ASP A 93 -2.81 -15.89 -7.78
C ASP A 93 -1.88 -14.70 -7.88
N SER A 94 -2.09 -13.64 -7.11
CA SER A 94 -1.17 -12.51 -7.08
C SER A 94 0.22 -12.92 -6.58
N GLU A 95 0.31 -13.72 -5.52
CA GLU A 95 1.59 -14.26 -5.05
C GLU A 95 2.22 -15.21 -6.09
N ARG A 96 1.41 -16.07 -6.75
CA ARG A 96 1.91 -16.94 -7.83
C ARG A 96 2.51 -16.15 -8.97
N MET A 97 1.83 -15.13 -9.46
CA MET A 97 2.31 -14.29 -10.55
C MET A 97 3.61 -13.56 -10.20
N VAL A 98 3.74 -13.04 -8.98
CA VAL A 98 4.99 -12.44 -8.49
C VAL A 98 6.11 -13.48 -8.44
N GLY A 99 5.82 -14.68 -7.95
CA GLY A 99 6.79 -15.80 -7.90
C GLY A 99 7.25 -16.23 -9.29
N GLU A 100 6.35 -16.37 -10.25
CA GLU A 100 6.66 -16.68 -11.64
C GLU A 100 7.52 -15.60 -12.29
N TRP A 101 7.25 -14.33 -12.01
CA TRP A 101 8.10 -13.24 -12.47
C TRP A 101 9.49 -13.28 -11.85
N PHE A 102 9.64 -13.61 -10.57
CA PHE A 102 10.97 -13.79 -9.95
C PHE A 102 11.78 -14.86 -10.67
N GLN A 103 11.16 -15.98 -11.04
CA GLN A 103 11.85 -17.05 -11.76
C GLN A 103 12.20 -16.63 -13.19
N ALA A 104 11.29 -15.94 -13.88
CA ALA A 104 11.52 -15.53 -15.26
C ALA A 104 12.56 -14.41 -15.38
N SER A 105 12.55 -13.43 -14.47
CA SER A 105 13.39 -12.25 -14.53
C SER A 105 14.74 -12.39 -13.81
N GLY A 106 14.84 -13.27 -12.81
CA GLY A 106 15.99 -13.36 -11.91
C GLY A 106 16.17 -12.15 -10.98
N LYS A 107 15.17 -11.26 -10.89
CA LYS A 107 15.27 -9.98 -10.17
C LYS A 107 14.85 -10.05 -8.69
N ARG A 108 14.67 -11.24 -8.08
CA ARG A 108 14.23 -11.38 -6.67
C ARG A 108 15.06 -10.52 -5.71
N ASN A 109 16.36 -10.45 -5.88
CA ASN A 109 17.27 -9.70 -5.00
C ASN A 109 17.20 -8.17 -5.17
N GLN A 110 16.46 -7.68 -6.17
CA GLN A 110 16.22 -6.25 -6.38
C GLN A 110 14.94 -5.77 -5.72
N VAL A 111 14.14 -6.69 -5.13
CA VAL A 111 12.82 -6.41 -4.59
C VAL A 111 12.76 -6.71 -3.11
N VAL A 112 12.28 -5.75 -2.33
CA VAL A 112 11.78 -5.95 -0.96
C VAL A 112 10.36 -6.48 -1.07
N LEU A 113 10.19 -7.76 -0.77
CA LEU A 113 8.91 -8.47 -0.93
C LEU A 113 8.09 -8.38 0.36
N ALA A 114 6.91 -7.77 0.27
CA ALA A 114 5.94 -7.70 1.35
C ALA A 114 4.72 -8.60 1.04
N THR A 115 4.34 -9.45 1.99
CA THR A 115 3.08 -10.21 1.93
C THR A 115 2.39 -10.24 3.27
N LYS A 116 1.17 -10.82 3.33
CA LYS A 116 0.30 -10.68 4.50
C LYS A 116 -0.40 -11.99 4.86
N HIS A 117 -0.49 -12.26 6.17
CA HIS A 117 -1.38 -13.25 6.77
C HIS A 117 -2.79 -12.64 6.87
N SER A 118 -3.77 -13.24 6.23
CA SER A 118 -5.16 -12.81 6.33
C SER A 118 -5.70 -13.01 7.75
N GLY A 119 -6.42 -12.02 8.24
CA GLY A 119 -7.17 -12.15 9.49
C GLY A 119 -8.39 -13.08 9.34
N MET A 120 -9.19 -13.14 10.40
CA MET A 120 -10.42 -13.94 10.42
C MET A 120 -11.46 -13.44 9.41
N GLY A 121 -12.37 -14.35 8.99
CA GLY A 121 -13.59 -13.99 8.25
C GLY A 121 -13.68 -14.52 6.82
N ILE A 122 -12.59 -14.90 6.16
CA ILE A 122 -12.60 -15.43 4.78
C ILE A 122 -12.80 -16.96 4.83
N LYS A 123 -13.92 -17.47 4.31
CA LYS A 123 -14.32 -18.89 4.45
C LYS A 123 -13.28 -19.87 3.88
N HIS A 124 -12.73 -19.59 2.70
CA HIS A 124 -11.78 -20.47 2.04
C HIS A 124 -10.34 -20.33 2.54
N ILE A 125 -10.06 -19.35 3.41
CA ILE A 125 -8.78 -19.22 4.08
C ILE A 125 -8.95 -19.69 5.54
N ARG A 126 -8.38 -20.83 5.85
CA ARG A 126 -8.39 -21.45 7.20
C ARG A 126 -9.78 -21.49 7.86
N ASP A 127 -10.84 -21.67 7.06
CA ASP A 127 -12.24 -21.72 7.55
C ASP A 127 -12.62 -20.54 8.46
N ARG A 128 -12.27 -19.31 8.06
CA ARG A 128 -12.48 -18.06 8.81
C ARG A 128 -11.66 -17.91 10.09
N ALA A 129 -10.71 -18.82 10.35
CA ALA A 129 -9.95 -18.80 11.59
C ALA A 129 -9.13 -17.50 11.76
N PRO A 130 -8.93 -17.06 13.01
CA PRO A 130 -8.10 -15.91 13.33
C PRO A 130 -6.62 -16.20 13.08
N ILE A 131 -5.80 -15.15 13.08
CA ILE A 131 -4.35 -15.25 13.15
C ILE A 131 -3.98 -15.84 14.51
N THR A 132 -3.13 -16.86 14.53
CA THR A 132 -2.64 -17.50 15.76
C THR A 132 -1.16 -17.88 15.61
N ALA A 133 -0.45 -18.07 16.72
CA ALA A 133 0.89 -18.62 16.69
C ALA A 133 0.99 -19.92 15.89
N ARG A 134 -0.04 -20.77 15.94
CA ARG A 134 -0.10 -22.03 15.19
C ARG A 134 -0.28 -21.82 13.68
N SER A 135 -1.03 -20.80 13.26
CA SER A 135 -1.31 -20.56 11.82
C SER A 135 -0.17 -19.86 11.10
N ILE A 136 0.70 -19.13 11.81
CA ILE A 136 1.78 -18.32 11.22
C ILE A 136 2.75 -19.16 10.38
N PRO A 137 3.35 -20.25 10.88
CA PRO A 137 4.29 -21.05 10.09
C PRO A 137 3.66 -21.59 8.80
N ALA A 138 2.46 -22.14 8.87
CA ALA A 138 1.76 -22.73 7.72
C ALA A 138 1.37 -21.66 6.67
N ALA A 139 0.99 -20.45 7.11
CA ALA A 139 0.70 -19.35 6.20
C ALA A 139 1.95 -18.85 5.50
N ILE A 140 3.08 -18.74 6.21
CA ILE A 140 4.40 -18.40 5.64
C ILE A 140 4.84 -19.47 4.64
N ASP A 141 4.73 -20.75 4.97
CA ASP A 141 5.05 -21.84 4.04
C ASP A 141 4.24 -21.75 2.74
N GLY A 142 2.93 -21.48 2.87
CA GLY A 142 2.06 -21.28 1.73
C GLY A 142 2.47 -20.09 0.85
N SER A 143 2.79 -18.96 1.45
CA SER A 143 3.24 -17.75 0.73
C SER A 143 4.61 -17.98 0.06
N LEU A 144 5.60 -18.53 0.77
CA LEU A 144 6.92 -18.86 0.19
C LEU A 144 6.80 -19.79 -1.02
N LYS A 145 5.93 -20.80 -0.94
CA LYS A 145 5.68 -21.72 -2.05
C LYS A 145 5.07 -21.00 -3.26
N ARG A 146 4.07 -20.13 -3.08
CA ARG A 146 3.44 -19.37 -4.19
C ARG A 146 4.39 -18.35 -4.78
N LEU A 147 5.14 -17.66 -3.92
CA LEU A 147 6.15 -16.64 -4.29
C LEU A 147 7.46 -17.23 -4.85
N GLN A 148 7.62 -18.56 -4.79
CA GLN A 148 8.81 -19.28 -5.29
C GLN A 148 10.12 -18.67 -4.77
N THR A 149 10.16 -18.36 -3.48
CA THR A 149 11.32 -17.79 -2.77
C THR A 149 11.45 -18.38 -1.39
N ASP A 150 12.65 -18.35 -0.81
CA ASP A 150 12.92 -18.87 0.54
C ASP A 150 12.75 -17.81 1.64
N VAL A 151 12.59 -16.52 1.27
CA VAL A 151 12.52 -15.41 2.21
C VAL A 151 11.47 -14.39 1.81
N ILE A 152 10.72 -13.89 2.81
CA ILE A 152 9.84 -12.72 2.74
C ILE A 152 10.53 -11.59 3.48
N ASP A 153 10.67 -10.41 2.86
CA ASP A 153 11.35 -9.28 3.50
C ASP A 153 10.48 -8.60 4.55
N LEU A 154 9.17 -8.43 4.28
CA LEU A 154 8.20 -7.88 5.23
C LEU A 154 6.97 -8.78 5.31
N TYR A 155 6.76 -9.41 6.46
CA TYR A 155 5.55 -10.20 6.72
C TYR A 155 4.57 -9.41 7.58
N GLN A 156 3.31 -9.27 7.14
CA GLN A 156 2.34 -8.40 7.77
C GLN A 156 1.11 -9.16 8.26
N PHE A 157 0.51 -8.74 9.38
CA PHE A 157 -0.85 -9.14 9.74
C PHE A 157 -1.85 -8.22 9.07
N HIS A 158 -2.73 -8.78 8.22
CA HIS A 158 -3.59 -8.03 7.32
C HIS A 158 -4.67 -7.22 8.04
N TRP A 159 -5.19 -7.72 9.16
CA TRP A 159 -6.05 -6.99 10.10
C TRP A 159 -6.07 -7.69 11.47
N PRO A 160 -6.37 -6.96 12.55
CA PRO A 160 -6.38 -7.53 13.89
C PRO A 160 -7.58 -8.45 14.13
N ASN A 161 -7.38 -9.51 14.94
CA ASN A 161 -8.45 -10.45 15.30
C ASN A 161 -9.57 -9.81 16.13
N ARG A 162 -9.27 -8.77 16.92
CA ARG A 162 -10.21 -8.11 17.82
C ARG A 162 -11.16 -7.12 17.16
N GLY A 163 -11.07 -6.99 15.84
CA GLY A 163 -11.76 -5.95 15.08
C GLY A 163 -10.99 -4.62 15.06
N SER A 164 -11.40 -3.75 14.17
CA SER A 164 -10.75 -2.45 13.90
C SER A 164 -11.78 -1.46 13.39
N TYR A 165 -11.55 -0.17 13.61
CA TYR A 165 -12.33 0.90 12.98
C TYR A 165 -11.99 1.09 11.49
N MET A 166 -11.02 0.39 10.97
CA MET A 166 -10.65 0.41 9.55
C MET A 166 -11.78 -0.14 8.66
N PHE A 167 -11.59 -0.14 7.35
CA PHE A 167 -12.60 -0.57 6.37
C PHE A 167 -13.94 0.16 6.50
N ARG A 168 -13.93 1.46 6.87
CA ARG A 168 -15.12 2.34 7.04
C ARG A 168 -16.05 1.90 8.17
N GLN A 169 -15.53 1.13 9.12
CA GLN A 169 -16.28 0.77 10.34
C GLN A 169 -16.21 1.85 11.43
N ASN A 170 -15.41 2.89 11.24
CA ASN A 170 -15.24 4.02 12.16
C ASN A 170 -16.55 4.71 12.57
N TRP A 171 -17.59 4.64 11.75
CA TRP A 171 -18.89 5.22 12.07
C TRP A 171 -19.65 4.51 13.20
N ASN A 172 -19.39 3.21 13.40
CA ASN A 172 -20.10 2.37 14.38
C ASN A 172 -19.13 1.52 15.21
N TYR A 173 -17.84 1.89 15.27
CA TYR A 173 -16.84 1.12 15.98
C TYR A 173 -17.05 1.20 17.49
N ASP A 174 -17.28 0.05 18.12
CA ASP A 174 -17.43 -0.12 19.57
C ASP A 174 -16.44 -1.15 20.11
N PRO A 175 -15.35 -0.73 20.76
CA PRO A 175 -14.36 -1.61 21.36
C PRO A 175 -14.73 -2.10 22.77
N SER A 176 -15.90 -1.73 23.32
CA SER A 176 -16.27 -1.98 24.72
C SER A 176 -16.27 -3.46 25.13
N LYS A 177 -16.43 -4.37 24.15
CA LYS A 177 -16.45 -5.82 24.35
C LYS A 177 -15.10 -6.50 24.17
N GLN A 178 -14.04 -5.75 23.90
CA GLN A 178 -12.71 -6.33 23.75
C GLN A 178 -12.15 -6.80 25.09
N ASN A 179 -11.54 -7.99 25.11
CA ASN A 179 -10.79 -8.48 26.26
C ASN A 179 -9.32 -8.12 26.12
N LYS A 180 -8.88 -7.17 26.94
CA LYS A 180 -7.50 -6.68 26.91
C LYS A 180 -6.48 -7.78 27.22
N ALA A 181 -6.75 -8.62 28.24
CA ALA A 181 -5.81 -9.67 28.66
C ALA A 181 -5.62 -10.72 27.57
N GLU A 182 -6.70 -11.19 26.95
CA GLU A 182 -6.66 -12.13 25.81
C GLU A 182 -5.94 -11.51 24.60
N THR A 183 -6.19 -10.24 24.33
CA THR A 183 -5.53 -9.53 23.23
C THR A 183 -4.01 -9.45 23.44
N ILE A 184 -3.56 -9.11 24.64
CA ILE A 184 -2.13 -9.04 24.95
C ILE A 184 -1.48 -10.43 24.89
N GLN A 185 -2.13 -11.46 25.47
CA GLN A 185 -1.61 -12.83 25.40
C GLN A 185 -1.49 -13.32 23.95
N HIS A 186 -2.50 -13.02 23.10
CA HIS A 186 -2.44 -13.31 21.68
C HIS A 186 -1.25 -12.63 20.99
N MET A 187 -0.94 -11.38 21.34
CA MET A 187 0.22 -10.66 20.79
C MET A 187 1.53 -11.35 21.19
N HIS A 188 1.68 -11.74 22.47
CA HIS A 188 2.85 -12.46 22.95
C HIS A 188 3.05 -13.79 22.20
N ASP A 189 2.00 -14.59 22.08
CA ASP A 189 2.05 -15.89 21.40
C ASP A 189 2.43 -15.74 19.91
N CYS A 190 1.85 -14.75 19.24
CA CYS A 190 2.17 -14.48 17.83
C CYS A 190 3.60 -13.96 17.64
N LEU A 191 4.09 -13.08 18.53
CA LEU A 191 5.47 -12.58 18.47
C LEU A 191 6.47 -13.71 18.66
N GLY A 192 6.23 -14.66 19.57
CA GLY A 192 7.05 -15.85 19.72
C GLY A 192 7.16 -16.66 18.44
N ALA A 193 6.01 -16.93 17.79
CA ALA A 193 6.00 -17.65 16.51
C ALA A 193 6.71 -16.87 15.39
N LEU A 194 6.55 -15.55 15.34
CA LEU A 194 7.26 -14.70 14.37
C LEU A 194 8.79 -14.70 14.63
N GLN A 195 9.21 -14.71 15.90
CA GLN A 195 10.63 -14.79 16.26
C GLN A 195 11.26 -16.08 15.75
N ASP A 196 10.54 -17.20 15.85
CA ASP A 196 11.00 -18.48 15.27
C ASP A 196 11.20 -18.38 13.75
N GLU A 197 10.30 -17.69 13.04
CA GLU A 197 10.39 -17.50 11.60
C GLU A 197 11.54 -16.56 11.18
N VAL A 198 11.80 -15.51 11.97
CA VAL A 198 12.98 -14.65 11.82
C VAL A 198 14.26 -15.45 12.05
N SER A 199 14.30 -16.26 13.11
CA SER A 199 15.46 -17.08 13.47
C SER A 199 15.78 -18.14 12.41
N ARG A 200 14.75 -18.63 11.71
CA ARG A 200 14.91 -19.54 10.55
C ARG A 200 15.30 -18.82 9.26
N GLY A 201 15.33 -17.49 9.24
CA GLY A 201 15.63 -16.70 8.06
C GLY A 201 14.50 -16.64 7.03
N ARG A 202 13.26 -17.03 7.38
CA ARG A 202 12.12 -17.07 6.45
C ARG A 202 11.42 -15.73 6.31
N ILE A 203 11.48 -14.87 7.34
CA ILE A 203 11.04 -13.48 7.29
C ILE A 203 12.16 -12.57 7.82
N ARG A 204 12.26 -11.33 7.33
CA ARG A 204 13.26 -10.36 7.79
C ARG A 204 12.68 -9.32 8.74
N ALA A 205 11.46 -8.86 8.48
CA ALA A 205 10.77 -7.85 9.29
C ALA A 205 9.29 -8.22 9.43
N PHE A 206 8.69 -7.69 10.51
CA PHE A 206 7.27 -7.83 10.83
C PHE A 206 6.55 -6.49 10.76
N GLY A 207 5.35 -6.46 10.19
CA GLY A 207 4.50 -5.28 10.11
C GLY A 207 3.04 -5.57 10.43
N LEU A 208 2.29 -4.50 10.61
CA LEU A 208 0.85 -4.53 10.89
C LEU A 208 0.08 -3.95 9.72
N SER A 209 -1.21 -4.26 9.61
CA SER A 209 -2.10 -3.60 8.68
C SER A 209 -3.49 -3.45 9.30
N ASN A 210 -4.17 -2.36 8.95
CA ASN A 210 -5.50 -2.03 9.47
C ASN A 210 -5.56 -1.99 11.01
N GLU A 211 -4.44 -1.62 11.62
CA GLU A 211 -4.25 -1.58 13.06
C GLU A 211 -4.50 -0.17 13.62
N SER A 212 -4.87 -0.07 14.89
CA SER A 212 -5.08 1.16 15.64
C SER A 212 -3.80 1.62 16.35
N ALA A 213 -3.77 2.88 16.79
CA ALA A 213 -2.67 3.40 17.61
C ALA A 213 -2.49 2.59 18.90
N TRP A 214 -3.60 2.28 19.62
CA TRP A 214 -3.54 1.45 20.81
C TRP A 214 -2.93 0.07 20.53
N GLY A 215 -3.42 -0.61 19.48
CA GLY A 215 -2.90 -1.93 19.14
C GLY A 215 -1.44 -1.90 18.74
N THR A 216 -1.03 -0.94 17.91
CA THR A 216 0.37 -0.77 17.50
C THR A 216 1.27 -0.55 18.72
N ALA A 217 0.87 0.31 19.67
CA ALA A 217 1.61 0.55 20.90
C ALA A 217 1.73 -0.72 21.78
N GLN A 218 0.68 -1.58 21.82
CA GLN A 218 0.76 -2.84 22.57
C GLN A 218 1.70 -3.86 21.89
N TRP A 219 1.70 -3.95 20.56
CA TRP A 219 2.66 -4.78 19.83
C TRP A 219 4.10 -4.35 20.06
N LEU A 220 4.37 -3.03 20.04
CA LEU A 220 5.69 -2.46 20.32
C LEU A 220 6.13 -2.79 21.75
N ARG A 221 5.26 -2.56 22.73
CA ARG A 221 5.53 -2.88 24.12
C ARG A 221 5.85 -4.37 24.32
N ALA A 222 5.04 -5.26 23.73
CA ALA A 222 5.29 -6.70 23.83
C ALA A 222 6.66 -7.09 23.24
N SER A 223 7.07 -6.45 22.13
CA SER A 223 8.40 -6.63 21.58
C SER A 223 9.51 -6.13 22.50
N GLU A 224 9.34 -4.97 23.13
CA GLU A 224 10.29 -4.41 24.09
C GLU A 224 10.42 -5.28 25.36
N GLU A 225 9.37 -5.96 25.75
CA GLU A 225 9.36 -6.96 26.83
C GLU A 225 10.02 -8.30 26.39
N GLY A 226 10.47 -8.42 25.14
CA GLY A 226 11.26 -9.55 24.63
C GLY A 226 10.43 -10.70 24.06
N HIS A 227 9.14 -10.49 23.74
CA HIS A 227 8.29 -11.53 23.18
C HIS A 227 8.54 -11.86 21.71
N GLY A 228 9.24 -10.99 20.95
CA GLY A 228 9.60 -11.26 19.56
C GLY A 228 9.96 -10.01 18.76
N PRO A 229 9.88 -10.05 17.41
CA PRO A 229 10.37 -8.98 16.55
C PRO A 229 9.57 -7.69 16.70
N ARG A 230 10.29 -6.57 16.63
CA ARG A 230 9.68 -5.23 16.65
C ARG A 230 8.84 -5.00 15.37
N VAL A 231 7.73 -4.30 15.53
CA VAL A 231 6.92 -3.80 14.40
C VAL A 231 7.74 -2.80 13.58
N ALA A 232 7.94 -3.07 12.30
CA ALA A 232 8.70 -2.21 11.40
C ALA A 232 7.80 -1.20 10.65
N SER A 233 6.53 -1.55 10.40
CA SER A 233 5.62 -0.69 9.65
C SER A 233 4.16 -0.95 10.02
N ILE A 234 3.32 0.02 9.67
CA ILE A 234 1.87 -0.12 9.70
C ILE A 234 1.32 0.17 8.30
N GLN A 235 0.47 -0.71 7.77
CA GLN A 235 -0.16 -0.52 6.46
C GLN A 235 -1.63 -0.19 6.64
N ASN A 236 -2.01 1.08 6.46
CA ASN A 236 -3.37 1.57 6.64
C ASN A 236 -3.84 2.37 5.42
N GLU A 237 -5.16 2.53 5.28
CA GLU A 237 -5.74 3.41 4.27
C GLU A 237 -5.32 4.86 4.53
N TYR A 238 -4.75 5.50 3.50
CA TYR A 238 -4.39 6.91 3.58
C TYR A 238 -4.43 7.59 2.22
N SER A 239 -5.08 8.73 2.15
CA SER A 239 -5.21 9.56 0.95
C SER A 239 -5.69 10.97 1.33
N LEU A 240 -5.76 11.88 0.37
CA LEU A 240 -6.43 13.18 0.56
C LEU A 240 -7.87 13.06 1.07
N MET A 241 -8.55 11.95 0.77
CA MET A 241 -9.94 11.67 1.17
C MET A 241 -10.06 10.80 2.43
N CYS A 242 -8.98 10.21 2.92
CA CYS A 242 -8.95 9.40 4.14
C CYS A 242 -7.71 9.75 4.96
N ARG A 243 -7.86 10.62 5.94
CA ARG A 243 -6.76 11.17 6.75
C ARG A 243 -6.80 10.73 8.21
N MET A 244 -7.37 9.55 8.49
CA MET A 244 -7.47 9.03 9.87
C MET A 244 -6.10 8.76 10.53
N HIS A 245 -5.04 8.61 9.75
CA HIS A 245 -3.68 8.45 10.26
C HIS A 245 -3.07 9.76 10.79
N ASP A 246 -3.57 10.92 10.39
CA ASP A 246 -3.03 12.24 10.76
C ASP A 246 -3.15 12.58 12.26
N THR A 247 -3.93 11.84 13.01
CA THR A 247 -4.11 11.99 14.46
C THR A 247 -3.10 11.13 15.24
N ASP A 248 -3.57 10.27 16.13
CA ASP A 248 -2.75 9.47 17.05
C ASP A 248 -1.70 8.59 16.36
N LEU A 249 -2.04 8.03 15.18
CA LEU A 249 -1.11 7.18 14.43
C LEU A 249 0.08 7.96 13.86
N ALA A 250 -0.11 9.22 13.46
CA ALA A 250 0.99 10.05 12.98
C ALA A 250 2.03 10.30 14.08
N GLU A 251 1.57 10.64 15.29
CA GLU A 251 2.43 10.85 16.45
C GLU A 251 3.17 9.55 16.83
N LEU A 252 2.45 8.42 16.89
CA LEU A 252 3.04 7.11 17.15
C LEU A 252 4.09 6.75 16.09
N SER A 253 3.76 6.91 14.80
CA SER A 253 4.66 6.55 13.69
C SER A 253 5.98 7.30 13.75
N VAL A 254 5.94 8.60 14.06
CA VAL A 254 7.14 9.45 14.14
C VAL A 254 7.97 9.14 15.38
N ASN A 255 7.34 8.95 16.54
CA ASN A 255 8.08 8.72 17.80
C ASN A 255 8.63 7.31 17.92
N GLU A 256 7.96 6.33 17.30
CA GLU A 256 8.32 4.91 17.39
C GLU A 256 9.03 4.39 16.14
N ASP A 257 9.31 5.22 15.14
CA ASP A 257 9.88 4.79 13.86
C ASP A 257 9.08 3.63 13.22
N VAL A 258 7.74 3.71 13.25
CA VAL A 258 6.84 2.77 12.61
C VAL A 258 6.20 3.45 11.42
N GLY A 259 6.87 3.40 10.26
CA GLY A 259 6.44 4.14 9.08
C GLY A 259 5.13 3.60 8.48
N LEU A 260 4.34 4.52 7.91
CA LEU A 260 3.11 4.18 7.20
C LEU A 260 3.43 3.64 5.79
N LEU A 261 2.88 2.48 5.48
CA LEU A 261 2.66 1.99 4.12
C LEU A 261 1.23 2.35 3.72
N ALA A 262 1.04 3.40 2.92
CA ALA A 262 -0.28 3.94 2.63
C ALA A 262 -0.96 3.18 1.49
N PHE A 263 -2.04 2.45 1.75
CA PHE A 263 -2.83 1.86 0.67
C PHE A 263 -4.00 2.77 0.24
N SER A 264 -4.48 2.59 -0.99
CA SER A 264 -5.53 3.41 -1.63
C SER A 264 -5.22 4.92 -1.69
N PRO A 265 -4.00 5.34 -2.04
CA PRO A 265 -3.62 6.77 -2.06
C PRO A 265 -4.44 7.59 -3.06
N LEU A 266 -5.02 6.94 -4.07
CA LEU A 266 -5.92 7.53 -5.07
C LEU A 266 -7.41 7.34 -4.74
N ALA A 267 -7.74 6.97 -3.48
CA ALA A 267 -9.11 6.74 -3.02
C ALA A 267 -9.91 5.83 -3.97
N THR A 268 -9.31 4.67 -4.37
CA THR A 268 -9.88 3.71 -5.32
C THR A 268 -10.26 4.29 -6.69
N GLY A 269 -9.60 5.37 -7.09
CA GLY A 269 -9.77 6.04 -8.38
C GLY A 269 -10.53 7.37 -8.32
N PHE A 270 -11.11 7.78 -7.20
CA PHE A 270 -11.75 9.10 -7.07
C PHE A 270 -10.78 10.25 -7.39
N LEU A 271 -9.56 10.17 -6.88
CA LEU A 271 -8.53 11.20 -7.06
C LEU A 271 -7.85 11.17 -8.44
N THR A 272 -8.33 10.35 -9.37
CA THR A 272 -7.92 10.41 -10.77
C THR A 272 -8.86 11.27 -11.64
N GLY A 273 -10.01 11.68 -11.10
CA GLY A 273 -11.04 12.38 -11.84
C GLY A 273 -11.91 11.50 -12.76
N LYS A 274 -11.60 10.20 -12.93
CA LYS A 274 -12.32 9.32 -13.87
C LYS A 274 -13.79 9.07 -13.53
N TYR A 275 -14.20 9.34 -12.29
CA TYR A 275 -15.58 9.20 -11.82
C TYR A 275 -16.34 10.54 -11.80
N ALA A 276 -15.77 11.60 -12.38
CA ALA A 276 -16.43 12.90 -12.51
C ALA A 276 -17.80 12.75 -13.21
N ALA A 277 -18.77 13.58 -12.79
CA ALA A 277 -20.15 13.54 -13.29
C ALA A 277 -20.81 12.14 -13.20
N ASN A 278 -20.45 11.35 -12.19
CA ASN A 278 -20.91 9.98 -11.97
C ASN A 278 -20.56 9.00 -13.14
N ALA A 279 -19.50 9.29 -13.87
CA ALA A 279 -19.02 8.37 -14.92
C ALA A 279 -18.53 7.05 -14.29
N VAL A 280 -18.78 5.94 -14.96
CA VAL A 280 -18.29 4.61 -14.61
C VAL A 280 -17.59 4.02 -15.84
N PRO A 281 -16.32 4.36 -16.08
CA PRO A 281 -15.59 3.83 -17.23
C PRO A 281 -15.50 2.30 -17.19
N ASP A 282 -15.62 1.65 -18.33
CA ASP A 282 -15.47 0.22 -18.46
C ASP A 282 -14.09 -0.23 -17.95
N GLY A 283 -14.04 -1.39 -17.27
CA GLY A 283 -12.81 -1.91 -16.66
C GLY A 283 -12.33 -1.13 -15.44
N SER A 284 -13.02 -0.04 -15.05
CA SER A 284 -12.70 0.67 -13.82
C SER A 284 -13.08 -0.14 -12.59
N ARG A 285 -12.48 0.18 -11.43
CA ARG A 285 -12.84 -0.49 -10.18
C ARG A 285 -14.33 -0.34 -9.82
N MET A 286 -14.95 0.79 -10.14
CA MET A 286 -16.37 1.03 -9.91
C MET A 286 -17.27 0.15 -10.78
N SER A 287 -16.85 -0.19 -12.01
CA SER A 287 -17.61 -1.12 -12.86
C SER A 287 -17.60 -2.56 -12.35
N VAL A 288 -16.54 -2.95 -11.61
CA VAL A 288 -16.40 -4.29 -11.00
C VAL A 288 -16.97 -4.34 -9.58
N SER A 289 -16.81 -3.26 -8.82
CA SER A 289 -17.26 -3.12 -7.43
C SER A 289 -17.91 -1.75 -7.22
N PRO A 290 -19.21 -1.59 -7.56
CA PRO A 290 -19.90 -0.29 -7.59
C PRO A 290 -19.81 0.50 -6.29
N GLU A 291 -19.87 -0.17 -5.14
CA GLU A 291 -19.77 0.47 -3.82
C GLU A 291 -18.36 0.91 -3.45
N LEU A 292 -17.34 0.53 -4.24
CA LEU A 292 -15.91 0.78 -3.95
C LEU A 292 -15.52 0.45 -2.50
N GLY A 293 -16.12 -0.62 -1.95
CA GLY A 293 -15.96 -1.03 -0.57
C GLY A 293 -16.47 0.00 0.43
N GLY A 294 -17.60 0.64 0.14
CA GLY A 294 -18.25 1.66 0.98
C GLY A 294 -17.73 3.08 0.80
N ARG A 295 -16.91 3.34 -0.24
CA ARG A 295 -16.41 4.71 -0.53
C ARG A 295 -17.29 5.48 -1.51
N ASN A 296 -18.18 4.80 -2.25
CA ASN A 296 -19.05 5.44 -3.23
C ASN A 296 -20.23 6.14 -2.54
N THR A 297 -20.02 7.37 -2.09
CA THR A 297 -21.01 8.20 -1.42
C THR A 297 -21.13 9.54 -2.13
N ALA A 298 -22.29 10.22 -1.99
CA ALA A 298 -22.47 11.57 -2.53
C ALA A 298 -21.39 12.56 -2.02
N ARG A 299 -20.99 12.44 -0.73
CA ARG A 299 -19.94 13.26 -0.15
C ARG A 299 -18.58 13.00 -0.78
N ALA A 300 -18.28 11.74 -1.13
CA ALA A 300 -17.03 11.39 -1.79
C ALA A 300 -16.91 12.02 -3.19
N HIS A 301 -18.00 12.05 -3.96
CA HIS A 301 -18.02 12.75 -5.26
C HIS A 301 -17.80 14.26 -5.13
N LEU A 302 -18.42 14.91 -4.13
CA LEU A 302 -18.18 16.32 -3.86
C LEU A 302 -16.74 16.62 -3.43
N ALA A 303 -16.17 15.78 -2.55
CA ALA A 303 -14.80 15.90 -2.12
C ALA A 303 -13.82 15.71 -3.30
N ALA A 304 -14.03 14.67 -4.12
CA ALA A 304 -13.20 14.43 -5.29
C ALA A 304 -13.22 15.61 -6.26
N ALA A 305 -14.41 16.17 -6.56
CA ALA A 305 -14.52 17.35 -7.41
C ALA A 305 -13.71 18.54 -6.86
N ALA A 306 -13.80 18.81 -5.56
CA ALA A 306 -13.04 19.88 -4.92
C ALA A 306 -11.52 19.67 -5.00
N TYR A 307 -11.03 18.43 -4.89
CA TYR A 307 -9.60 18.12 -5.12
C TYR A 307 -9.19 18.27 -6.58
N MET A 308 -10.08 17.94 -7.54
CA MET A 308 -9.82 18.19 -8.97
C MET A 308 -9.71 19.70 -9.27
N GLU A 309 -10.51 20.53 -8.61
CA GLU A 309 -10.41 22.00 -8.73
C GLU A 309 -9.06 22.53 -8.20
N VAL A 310 -8.52 21.95 -7.12
CA VAL A 310 -7.18 22.30 -6.64
C VAL A 310 -6.12 21.91 -7.67
N ALA A 311 -6.18 20.69 -8.22
CA ALA A 311 -5.25 20.26 -9.26
C ALA A 311 -5.29 21.18 -10.47
N GLN A 312 -6.48 21.51 -10.97
CA GLN A 312 -6.69 22.41 -12.09
C GLN A 312 -6.14 23.84 -11.81
N LYS A 313 -6.43 24.39 -10.62
CA LYS A 313 -5.98 25.71 -10.20
C LYS A 313 -4.46 25.84 -10.26
N HIS A 314 -3.75 24.78 -9.92
CA HIS A 314 -2.28 24.78 -9.86
C HIS A 314 -1.61 24.15 -11.09
N GLY A 315 -2.38 23.76 -12.12
CA GLY A 315 -1.85 23.13 -13.33
C GLY A 315 -1.18 21.77 -13.06
N LEU A 316 -1.65 21.04 -12.05
CA LEU A 316 -1.10 19.72 -11.66
C LEU A 316 -1.97 18.59 -12.21
N ASP A 317 -1.32 17.47 -12.55
CA ASP A 317 -2.03 16.22 -12.73
C ASP A 317 -2.58 15.73 -11.36
N PRO A 318 -3.86 15.37 -11.27
CA PRO A 318 -4.47 15.01 -9.97
C PRO A 318 -3.90 13.72 -9.37
N VAL A 319 -3.46 12.76 -10.20
CA VAL A 319 -2.83 11.51 -9.73
C VAL A 319 -1.49 11.85 -9.09
N HIS A 320 -0.67 12.64 -9.78
CA HIS A 320 0.65 13.05 -9.30
C HIS A 320 0.54 13.91 -8.04
N MET A 321 -0.41 14.87 -8.01
CA MET A 321 -0.68 15.68 -6.81
C MET A 321 -1.05 14.83 -5.60
N ALA A 322 -1.94 13.84 -5.77
CA ALA A 322 -2.38 12.99 -4.67
C ALA A 322 -1.26 12.08 -4.14
N LEU A 323 -0.45 11.50 -5.03
CA LEU A 323 0.69 10.65 -4.65
C LEU A 323 1.81 11.47 -3.99
N ALA A 324 2.19 12.61 -4.57
CA ALA A 324 3.19 13.51 -3.99
C ALA A 324 2.77 14.02 -2.61
N TRP A 325 1.49 14.35 -2.42
CA TRP A 325 0.98 14.72 -1.11
C TRP A 325 1.11 13.59 -0.07
N CYS A 326 0.79 12.36 -0.44
CA CYS A 326 0.98 11.20 0.44
C CYS A 326 2.47 10.98 0.76
N ALA A 327 3.33 10.96 -0.26
CA ALA A 327 4.78 10.73 -0.10
C ALA A 327 5.47 11.80 0.74
N GLY A 328 4.97 13.05 0.70
CA GLY A 328 5.49 14.16 1.48
C GLY A 328 5.13 14.17 2.98
N ARG A 329 4.41 13.16 3.49
CA ARG A 329 4.05 13.11 4.91
C ARG A 329 5.23 12.62 5.76
N PRO A 330 5.47 13.23 6.95
CA PRO A 330 6.66 12.92 7.77
C PRO A 330 6.72 11.50 8.31
N PHE A 331 5.59 10.81 8.37
CA PHE A 331 5.45 9.43 8.82
C PHE A 331 5.36 8.41 7.67
N MET A 332 5.48 8.85 6.42
CA MET A 332 5.34 7.97 5.26
C MET A 332 6.60 7.17 5.02
N ALA A 333 6.49 5.85 5.03
CA ALA A 333 7.55 4.94 4.59
C ALA A 333 7.44 4.67 3.08
N SER A 334 6.23 4.35 2.58
CA SER A 334 6.00 4.14 1.15
C SER A 334 4.52 4.26 0.79
N VAL A 335 4.23 4.73 -0.41
CA VAL A 335 2.87 4.88 -0.95
C VAL A 335 2.56 3.71 -1.87
N ILE A 336 1.64 2.83 -1.44
CA ILE A 336 1.23 1.64 -2.20
C ILE A 336 0.17 2.04 -3.23
N PHE A 337 0.54 2.08 -4.48
CA PHE A 337 -0.38 2.29 -5.58
C PHE A 337 -0.65 0.97 -6.31
N GLY A 338 -1.79 0.86 -6.97
CA GLY A 338 -2.15 -0.22 -7.88
C GLY A 338 -2.40 0.32 -9.27
N ALA A 339 -1.97 -0.42 -10.27
CA ALA A 339 -2.29 -0.18 -11.67
C ALA A 339 -2.89 -1.47 -12.27
N THR A 340 -3.91 -1.34 -13.13
CA THR A 340 -4.45 -2.49 -13.85
C THR A 340 -3.82 -2.65 -15.24
N THR A 341 -3.08 -1.63 -15.70
CA THR A 341 -2.33 -1.66 -16.96
C THR A 341 -0.96 -1.01 -16.83
N ALA A 342 -0.02 -1.41 -17.68
CA ALA A 342 1.31 -0.81 -17.75
C ALA A 342 1.27 0.70 -18.07
N ALA A 343 0.29 1.15 -18.86
CA ALA A 343 0.09 2.58 -19.15
C ALA A 343 -0.27 3.40 -17.90
N GLN A 344 -1.10 2.86 -17.00
CA GLN A 344 -1.40 3.50 -15.72
C GLN A 344 -0.16 3.58 -14.83
N LEU A 345 0.67 2.54 -14.80
CA LEU A 345 1.93 2.54 -14.06
C LEU A 345 2.91 3.58 -14.62
N ALA A 346 3.08 3.64 -15.94
CA ALA A 346 3.92 4.64 -16.58
C ALA A 346 3.48 6.07 -16.23
N HIS A 347 2.17 6.32 -16.22
CA HIS A 347 1.61 7.61 -15.80
C HIS A 347 1.96 7.94 -14.34
N ILE A 348 1.82 6.99 -13.42
CA ILE A 348 2.18 7.16 -11.99
C ILE A 348 3.66 7.50 -11.85
N ILE A 349 4.54 6.74 -12.50
CA ILE A 349 6.01 6.92 -12.44
C ILE A 349 6.42 8.30 -12.98
N ALA A 350 5.74 8.82 -14.00
CA ALA A 350 6.03 10.13 -14.57
C ALA A 350 5.90 11.29 -13.55
N GLY A 351 5.16 11.09 -12.47
CA GLY A 351 4.97 12.09 -11.40
C GLY A 351 5.86 11.89 -10.17
N LYS A 352 6.80 10.94 -10.18
CA LYS A 352 7.59 10.55 -8.99
C LYS A 352 8.44 11.68 -8.36
N ASP A 353 8.82 12.67 -9.16
CA ASP A 353 9.70 13.78 -8.73
C ASP A 353 8.91 15.08 -8.46
N ILE A 354 7.57 15.03 -8.41
CA ILE A 354 6.76 16.21 -8.16
C ILE A 354 6.82 16.62 -6.70
N GLU A 355 7.21 17.85 -6.46
CA GLU A 355 7.15 18.52 -5.17
C GLU A 355 5.98 19.51 -5.14
N LEU A 356 5.21 19.49 -4.05
CA LEU A 356 4.07 20.40 -3.87
C LEU A 356 4.49 21.67 -3.15
N SER A 357 4.15 22.83 -3.72
CA SER A 357 4.40 24.11 -3.06
C SER A 357 3.52 24.30 -1.81
N ASP A 358 3.94 25.18 -0.91
CA ASP A 358 3.18 25.56 0.28
C ASP A 358 1.75 26.03 -0.05
N GLN A 359 1.58 26.72 -1.19
CA GLN A 359 0.26 27.16 -1.63
C GLN A 359 -0.65 26.00 -2.01
N VAL A 360 -0.14 24.98 -2.70
CA VAL A 360 -0.86 23.74 -3.00
C VAL A 360 -1.26 23.04 -1.70
N LEU A 361 -0.30 22.87 -0.78
CA LEU A 361 -0.55 22.25 0.53
C LEU A 361 -1.61 22.99 1.35
N ALA A 362 -1.60 24.33 1.32
CA ALA A 362 -2.61 25.15 1.98
C ALA A 362 -4.00 24.93 1.37
N ASP A 363 -4.12 24.91 0.04
CA ASP A 363 -5.39 24.67 -0.65
C ASP A 363 -5.91 23.24 -0.41
N LEU A 364 -5.05 22.23 -0.43
CA LEU A 364 -5.41 20.84 -0.07
C LEU A 364 -5.92 20.74 1.36
N ASN A 365 -5.28 21.43 2.32
CA ASN A 365 -5.74 21.46 3.70
C ASN A 365 -7.07 22.22 3.87
N LYS A 366 -7.30 23.27 3.09
CA LYS A 366 -8.60 23.96 3.06
C LYS A 366 -9.69 23.05 2.54
N THR A 367 -9.42 22.32 1.45
CA THR A 367 -10.34 21.34 0.86
C THR A 367 -10.68 20.23 1.85
N HIS A 368 -9.67 19.70 2.55
CA HIS A 368 -9.91 18.68 3.59
C HIS A 368 -10.81 19.18 4.72
N ARG A 369 -10.63 20.41 5.19
CA ARG A 369 -11.52 21.01 6.22
C ARG A 369 -12.95 21.16 5.75
N ALA A 370 -13.16 21.44 4.46
CA ALA A 370 -14.50 21.53 3.88
C ALA A 370 -15.15 20.15 3.67
N HIS A 371 -14.34 19.12 3.44
CA HIS A 371 -14.79 17.76 3.13
C HIS A 371 -14.11 16.71 4.03
N PRO A 372 -14.22 16.78 5.37
CA PRO A 372 -13.61 15.82 6.26
C PRO A 372 -14.34 14.47 6.15
N MET A 373 -13.59 13.37 6.12
CA MET A 373 -14.12 12.00 6.14
C MET A 373 -15.33 11.82 5.19
N PRO A 374 -15.12 11.92 3.86
CA PRO A 374 -16.22 11.92 2.88
C PRO A 374 -16.88 10.53 2.71
N TYR A 375 -16.30 9.45 3.31
CA TYR A 375 -16.85 8.10 3.35
C TYR A 375 -16.53 7.39 4.67
#